data_a385bfeacb231ee8bbcaf22078552acc
#
_entry.id   a385bfeacb231ee8bbcaf22078552acc
#
_cell.length_a   1.000
_cell.length_b   1.000
_cell.length_c   1.000
_cell.angle_alpha   90.00
_cell.angle_beta   90.00
_cell.angle_gamma   90.00
#
_symmetry.space_group_name_H-M   'P 1'
#
loop_
_entity.id
_entity.type
_entity.pdbx_description
1 polymer ?
#
loop_
_entity_poly.entity_id
_entity_poly.type
_entity_poly.pdbx_seq_one_letter_code
_entity_poly.pdbx_strand_id
1 'polypeptide(L)'
;MSFSVKVGILSDTHGHIDERIVDVISDCDFAIQAGDICGAHILEKLTPRIDVIAVAGNNDYPAIWHEDEADIVSALPKSTQLSLPGGIIIIEHGHRLGNNPEHDQFRWDHAEAKLVVYGHTHKRVIDQSAEPWVINPGAAGNVRNHGGPSCLVLHASEANWKIETVLFEESVAA
;
A
#
# COMPACT_ATOMS: atom_id res chain seq x y z
N MET A 1 4.89 26.46 12.30
CA MET A 1 4.99 25.00 12.41
C MET A 1 4.49 24.38 11.13
N SER A 2 5.29 23.54 10.47
CA SER A 2 4.82 22.77 9.32
C SER A 2 3.97 21.59 9.82
N PHE A 3 2.73 21.52 9.39
CA PHE A 3 1.87 20.36 9.64
C PHE A 3 2.35 19.19 8.77
N SER A 4 2.62 18.06 9.38
CA SER A 4 3.08 16.84 8.72
C SER A 4 2.08 15.71 8.94
N VAL A 5 1.73 15.00 7.89
CA VAL A 5 0.86 13.81 7.91
C VAL A 5 1.73 12.57 7.70
N LYS A 6 1.53 11.56 8.52
CA LYS A 6 2.25 10.30 8.46
C LYS A 6 1.35 9.22 7.85
N VAL A 7 1.81 8.59 6.78
CA VAL A 7 1.04 7.57 6.05
C VAL A 7 1.84 6.27 6.01
N GLY A 8 1.25 5.21 6.56
CA GLY A 8 1.80 3.85 6.40
C GLY A 8 1.29 3.23 5.11
N ILE A 9 2.18 2.65 4.32
CA ILE A 9 1.87 2.11 3.00
C ILE A 9 2.28 0.65 2.94
N LEU A 10 1.30 -0.22 2.69
CA LEU A 10 1.51 -1.67 2.61
C LEU A 10 0.71 -2.28 1.45
N SER A 11 1.04 -3.52 1.11
CA SER A 11 0.37 -4.25 0.03
C SER A 11 0.62 -5.76 0.15
N ASP A 12 -0.15 -6.54 -0.61
CA ASP A 12 0.12 -7.97 -0.87
C ASP A 12 0.25 -8.79 0.42
N THR A 13 -0.73 -8.64 1.29
CA THR A 13 -0.82 -9.39 2.55
C THR A 13 -1.24 -10.84 2.32
N HIS A 14 -2.04 -11.12 1.29
CA HIS A 14 -2.54 -12.47 0.98
C HIS A 14 -3.09 -13.21 2.21
N GLY A 15 -3.91 -12.53 3.01
CA GLY A 15 -4.55 -13.13 4.19
C GLY A 15 -3.68 -13.21 5.44
N HIS A 16 -2.44 -12.72 5.39
CA HIS A 16 -1.55 -12.66 6.53
C HIS A 16 -0.74 -11.36 6.55
N ILE A 17 -0.74 -10.67 7.68
CA ILE A 17 0.08 -9.47 7.89
C ILE A 17 1.03 -9.69 9.05
N ASP A 18 2.27 -9.25 8.90
CA ASP A 18 3.25 -9.27 9.99
C ASP A 18 2.83 -8.27 11.08
N GLU A 19 2.78 -8.74 12.34
CA GLU A 19 2.32 -7.92 13.46
C GLU A 19 3.22 -6.70 13.71
N ARG A 20 4.49 -6.77 13.35
CA ARG A 20 5.40 -5.62 13.44
C ARG A 20 5.00 -4.49 12.49
N ILE A 21 4.43 -4.85 11.32
CA ILE A 21 3.86 -3.86 10.38
C ILE A 21 2.57 -3.27 10.96
N VAL A 22 1.73 -4.08 11.58
CA VAL A 22 0.53 -3.58 12.29
C VAL A 22 0.92 -2.50 13.31
N ASP A 23 1.98 -2.73 14.08
CA ASP A 23 2.49 -1.76 15.05
C ASP A 23 2.95 -0.46 14.38
N VAL A 24 3.66 -0.55 13.26
CA VAL A 24 4.08 0.64 12.49
C VAL A 24 2.85 1.44 12.02
N ILE A 25 1.83 0.75 11.50
CA ILE A 25 0.60 1.38 11.00
C ILE A 25 -0.17 2.10 12.12
N SER A 26 -0.20 1.53 13.31
CA SER A 26 -0.90 2.13 14.45
C SER A 26 -0.35 3.51 14.85
N ASP A 27 0.87 3.81 14.48
CA ASP A 27 1.54 5.10 14.73
C ASP A 27 1.41 6.09 13.55
N CYS A 28 0.66 5.74 12.52
CA CYS A 28 0.41 6.57 11.35
C CYS A 28 -0.95 7.27 11.44
N ASP A 29 -1.12 8.34 10.69
CA ASP A 29 -2.40 9.04 10.56
C ASP A 29 -3.32 8.29 9.60
N PHE A 30 -2.79 7.82 8.48
CA PHE A 30 -3.48 7.01 7.49
C PHE A 30 -2.73 5.72 7.21
N ALA A 31 -3.46 4.70 6.78
CA ALA A 31 -2.91 3.48 6.21
C ALA A 31 -3.39 3.33 4.76
N ILE A 32 -2.48 3.01 3.85
CA ILE A 32 -2.78 2.64 2.47
C ILE A 32 -2.51 1.16 2.30
N GLN A 33 -3.50 0.41 1.85
CA GLN A 33 -3.37 -0.99 1.46
C GLN A 33 -3.61 -1.13 -0.04
N ALA A 34 -2.55 -1.42 -0.78
CA ALA A 34 -2.54 -1.37 -2.25
C ALA A 34 -2.97 -2.67 -2.94
N GLY A 35 -3.79 -3.49 -2.29
CA GLY A 35 -4.44 -4.66 -2.90
C GLY A 35 -3.82 -6.01 -2.53
N ASP A 36 -4.45 -7.07 -3.04
CA ASP A 36 -4.19 -8.46 -2.66
C ASP A 36 -4.23 -8.65 -1.15
N ILE A 37 -5.34 -8.21 -0.57
CA ILE A 37 -5.62 -8.20 0.86
C ILE A 37 -5.96 -9.60 1.35
N CYS A 38 -6.92 -10.25 0.66
CA CYS A 38 -7.39 -11.62 0.86
C CYS A 38 -8.00 -11.88 2.25
N GLY A 39 -8.78 -10.93 2.75
CA GLY A 39 -9.57 -11.10 3.95
C GLY A 39 -9.84 -9.82 4.73
N ALA A 40 -11.06 -9.66 5.25
CA ALA A 40 -11.46 -8.49 6.01
C ALA A 40 -10.67 -8.34 7.31
N HIS A 41 -10.23 -9.46 7.91
CA HIS A 41 -9.41 -9.45 9.13
C HIS A 41 -8.11 -8.67 8.98
N ILE A 42 -7.56 -8.56 7.76
CA ILE A 42 -6.39 -7.72 7.49
C ILE A 42 -6.74 -6.25 7.69
N LEU A 43 -7.84 -5.79 7.09
CA LEU A 43 -8.29 -4.39 7.22
C LEU A 43 -8.64 -4.04 8.67
N GLU A 44 -9.23 -4.97 9.41
CA GLU A 44 -9.58 -4.81 10.83
C GLU A 44 -8.36 -4.64 11.72
N LYS A 45 -7.22 -5.23 11.36
CA LYS A 45 -5.96 -5.07 12.09
C LYS A 45 -5.29 -3.72 11.84
N LEU A 46 -5.63 -3.03 10.77
CA LEU A 46 -5.05 -1.73 10.45
C LEU A 46 -5.79 -0.63 11.22
N THR A 47 -5.14 -0.07 12.23
CA THR A 47 -5.74 0.91 13.15
C THR A 47 -4.94 2.22 13.18
N PRO A 48 -4.80 2.92 12.02
CA PRO A 48 -4.21 4.25 12.01
C PRO A 48 -5.13 5.24 12.76
N ARG A 49 -4.63 6.44 13.01
CA ARG A 49 -5.37 7.44 13.80
C ARG A 49 -6.59 7.99 13.10
N ILE A 50 -6.61 8.04 11.75
CA ILE A 50 -7.67 8.69 10.98
C ILE A 50 -8.43 7.70 10.12
N ASP A 51 -7.80 7.07 9.13
CA ASP A 51 -8.52 6.20 8.18
C ASP A 51 -7.61 5.21 7.46
N VAL A 52 -8.24 4.15 6.93
CA VAL A 52 -7.63 3.15 6.04
C VAL A 52 -8.14 3.36 4.64
N ILE A 53 -7.23 3.51 3.68
CA ILE A 53 -7.53 3.62 2.26
C ILE A 53 -7.07 2.33 1.58
N ALA A 54 -7.99 1.58 0.99
CA ALA A 54 -7.69 0.29 0.38
C ALA A 54 -8.23 0.18 -1.04
N VAL A 55 -7.53 -0.56 -1.88
CA VAL A 55 -7.97 -0.93 -3.22
C VAL A 55 -7.99 -2.45 -3.39
N ALA A 56 -8.76 -2.95 -4.35
CA ALA A 56 -8.78 -4.36 -4.69
C ALA A 56 -7.58 -4.72 -5.59
N GLY A 57 -6.87 -5.79 -5.24
CA GLY A 57 -5.93 -6.45 -6.13
C GLY A 57 -6.60 -7.52 -7.01
N ASN A 58 -5.82 -8.22 -7.82
CA ASN A 58 -6.34 -9.27 -8.70
C ASN A 58 -6.78 -10.53 -7.94
N ASN A 59 -6.40 -10.68 -6.68
CA ASN A 59 -6.88 -11.76 -5.81
C ASN A 59 -7.97 -11.33 -4.83
N ASP A 60 -8.49 -10.12 -4.94
CA ASP A 60 -9.55 -9.62 -4.08
C ASP A 60 -10.92 -9.74 -4.77
N TYR A 61 -11.54 -10.90 -4.61
CA TYR A 61 -12.88 -11.19 -5.10
C TYR A 61 -13.57 -12.20 -4.18
N PRO A 62 -14.92 -12.30 -4.22
CA PRO A 62 -15.68 -13.08 -3.21
C PRO A 62 -15.25 -14.53 -3.06
N ALA A 63 -14.81 -15.21 -4.15
CA ALA A 63 -14.42 -16.62 -4.08
C ALA A 63 -13.09 -16.84 -3.32
N ILE A 64 -12.25 -15.82 -3.18
CA ILE A 64 -10.99 -15.87 -2.40
C ILE A 64 -11.23 -15.45 -0.94
N TRP A 65 -12.11 -14.48 -0.73
CA TRP A 65 -12.50 -14.04 0.59
C TRP A 65 -13.54 -14.99 1.19
N HIS A 66 -13.83 -14.86 2.47
CA HIS A 66 -14.90 -15.63 3.12
C HIS A 66 -16.28 -15.21 2.59
N GLU A 67 -17.25 -16.14 2.54
CA GLU A 67 -18.60 -15.86 2.05
C GLU A 67 -19.25 -14.64 2.73
N ASP A 68 -19.08 -14.51 4.04
CA ASP A 68 -19.65 -13.42 4.83
C ASP A 68 -19.03 -12.05 4.51
N GLU A 69 -17.94 -12.03 3.76
CA GLU A 69 -17.17 -10.83 3.42
C GLU A 69 -17.41 -10.35 1.98
N ALA A 70 -18.31 -10.99 1.23
CA ALA A 70 -18.58 -10.69 -0.18
C ALA A 70 -18.93 -9.21 -0.41
N ASP A 71 -19.72 -8.61 0.47
CA ASP A 71 -20.08 -7.20 0.36
C ASP A 71 -18.88 -6.26 0.61
N ILE A 72 -17.99 -6.63 1.51
CA ILE A 72 -16.80 -5.85 1.84
C ILE A 72 -15.85 -5.84 0.64
N VAL A 73 -15.52 -7.02 0.11
CA VAL A 73 -14.59 -7.13 -1.02
C VAL A 73 -15.15 -6.49 -2.29
N SER A 74 -16.45 -6.63 -2.53
CA SER A 74 -17.11 -6.04 -3.71
C SER A 74 -17.18 -4.52 -3.66
N ALA A 75 -17.09 -3.92 -2.47
CA ALA A 75 -17.09 -2.47 -2.29
C ALA A 75 -15.70 -1.85 -2.48
N LEU A 76 -14.62 -2.64 -2.54
CA LEU A 76 -13.28 -2.11 -2.73
C LEU A 76 -13.11 -1.52 -4.14
N PRO A 77 -12.65 -0.27 -4.26
CA PRO A 77 -12.36 0.31 -5.57
C PRO A 77 -11.10 -0.31 -6.17
N LYS A 78 -10.98 -0.29 -7.49
CA LYS A 78 -9.77 -0.71 -8.20
C LYS A 78 -8.66 0.35 -8.14
N SER A 79 -9.05 1.59 -7.98
CA SER A 79 -8.15 2.73 -7.83
C SER A 79 -8.82 3.78 -6.98
N THR A 80 -8.05 4.50 -6.20
CA THR A 80 -8.53 5.60 -5.36
C THR A 80 -7.43 6.64 -5.17
N GLN A 81 -7.75 7.71 -4.47
CA GLN A 81 -6.79 8.77 -4.18
C GLN A 81 -6.87 9.25 -2.74
N LEU A 82 -5.78 9.80 -2.26
CA LEU A 82 -5.68 10.48 -0.97
C LEU A 82 -5.03 11.84 -1.18
N SER A 83 -5.73 12.89 -0.80
CA SER A 83 -5.20 14.26 -0.82
C SER A 83 -4.48 14.56 0.48
N LEU A 84 -3.25 15.04 0.38
CA LEU A 84 -2.39 15.37 1.51
C LEU A 84 -1.82 16.79 1.35
N PRO A 85 -1.28 17.38 2.42
CA PRO A 85 -0.50 18.60 2.26
C PRO A 85 0.61 18.41 1.23
N GLY A 86 0.64 19.26 0.21
CA GLY A 86 1.65 19.23 -0.85
C GLY A 86 1.31 18.40 -2.09
N GLY A 87 0.23 17.60 -2.10
CA GLY A 87 -0.13 16.85 -3.30
C GLY A 87 -1.10 15.69 -3.10
N ILE A 88 -1.29 14.93 -4.16
CA ILE A 88 -2.22 13.79 -4.22
C ILE A 88 -1.45 12.50 -4.41
N ILE A 89 -1.84 11.46 -3.66
CA ILE A 89 -1.44 10.08 -3.91
C ILE A 89 -2.55 9.40 -4.71
N ILE A 90 -2.19 8.71 -5.79
CA ILE A 90 -3.06 7.73 -6.46
C ILE A 90 -2.62 6.33 -6.03
N ILE A 91 -3.59 5.49 -5.74
CA ILE A 91 -3.37 4.12 -5.31
C ILE A 91 -4.09 3.18 -6.29
N GLU A 92 -3.37 2.21 -6.82
CA GLU A 92 -3.90 1.07 -7.56
C GLU A 92 -3.06 -0.17 -7.26
N HIS A 93 -3.58 -1.36 -7.55
CA HIS A 93 -2.78 -2.58 -7.34
C HIS A 93 -1.68 -2.75 -8.40
N GLY A 94 -1.90 -2.30 -9.62
CA GLY A 94 -0.90 -2.30 -10.70
C GLY A 94 -0.92 -3.53 -11.60
N HIS A 95 -1.73 -4.55 -11.31
CA HIS A 95 -1.78 -5.80 -12.09
C HIS A 95 -2.19 -5.59 -13.56
N ARG A 96 -2.88 -4.49 -13.88
CA ARG A 96 -3.21 -4.13 -15.27
C ARG A 96 -1.98 -3.92 -16.16
N LEU A 97 -0.83 -3.60 -15.56
CA LEU A 97 0.44 -3.40 -16.28
C LEU A 97 1.37 -4.63 -16.21
N GLY A 98 0.87 -5.77 -15.73
CA GLY A 98 1.61 -7.04 -15.68
C GLY A 98 2.64 -7.11 -14.56
N ASN A 99 3.59 -8.04 -14.70
CA ASN A 99 4.56 -8.38 -13.66
C ASN A 99 5.83 -7.52 -13.67
N ASN A 100 6.03 -6.73 -14.71
CA ASN A 100 7.13 -5.78 -14.84
C ASN A 100 6.58 -4.44 -15.34
N PRO A 101 5.83 -3.72 -14.50
CA PRO A 101 5.19 -2.50 -14.94
C PRO A 101 6.21 -1.41 -15.26
N GLU A 102 6.00 -0.75 -16.38
CA GLU A 102 6.76 0.43 -16.75
C GLU A 102 6.29 1.61 -15.88
N HIS A 103 7.20 2.18 -15.08
CA HIS A 103 6.85 3.29 -14.18
C HIS A 103 6.35 4.52 -14.94
N ASP A 104 6.89 4.78 -16.13
CA ASP A 104 6.45 5.90 -16.95
C ASP A 104 5.00 5.75 -17.42
N GLN A 105 4.47 4.53 -17.52
CA GLN A 105 3.05 4.33 -17.81
C GLN A 105 2.18 4.80 -16.63
N PHE A 106 2.57 4.52 -15.39
CA PHE A 106 1.89 5.07 -14.22
C PHE A 106 1.93 6.60 -14.20
N ARG A 107 3.08 7.18 -14.54
CA ARG A 107 3.25 8.64 -14.60
C ARG A 107 2.37 9.27 -15.66
N TRP A 108 2.27 8.63 -16.81
CA TRP A 108 1.43 9.08 -17.91
C TRP A 108 -0.06 9.01 -17.52
N ASP A 109 -0.49 7.88 -16.96
CA ASP A 109 -1.89 7.65 -16.61
C ASP A 109 -2.37 8.55 -15.45
N HIS A 110 -1.45 8.95 -14.56
CA HIS A 110 -1.74 9.70 -13.33
C HIS A 110 -0.90 10.97 -13.21
N ALA A 111 -0.82 11.74 -14.29
CA ALA A 111 0.04 12.94 -14.36
C ALA A 111 -0.28 14.01 -13.32
N GLU A 112 -1.49 14.02 -12.76
CA GLU A 112 -1.94 14.94 -11.71
C GLU A 112 -1.43 14.59 -10.31
N ALA A 113 -0.98 13.36 -10.12
CA ALA A 113 -0.50 12.88 -8.82
C ALA A 113 0.91 13.38 -8.51
N LYS A 114 1.25 13.47 -7.24
CA LYS A 114 2.62 13.61 -6.76
C LYS A 114 3.29 12.26 -6.57
N LEU A 115 2.49 11.25 -6.22
CA LEU A 115 2.93 9.90 -5.92
C LEU A 115 1.90 8.89 -6.42
N VAL A 116 2.37 7.82 -7.06
CA VAL A 116 1.57 6.64 -7.40
C VAL A 116 2.07 5.46 -6.57
N VAL A 117 1.16 4.79 -5.89
CA VAL A 117 1.42 3.58 -5.11
C VAL A 117 0.83 2.38 -5.84
N TYR A 118 1.63 1.34 -6.02
CA TYR A 118 1.17 0.07 -6.57
C TYR A 118 1.74 -1.12 -5.77
N GLY A 119 1.21 -2.32 -5.97
CA GLY A 119 1.65 -3.57 -5.37
C GLY A 119 1.93 -4.64 -6.41
N HIS A 120 1.27 -5.79 -6.32
CA HIS A 120 1.27 -6.90 -7.27
C HIS A 120 2.60 -7.64 -7.46
N THR A 121 3.70 -6.95 -7.65
CA THR A 121 5.02 -7.57 -7.89
C THR A 121 5.67 -8.12 -6.62
N HIS A 122 5.22 -7.70 -5.45
CA HIS A 122 5.84 -7.95 -4.14
C HIS A 122 7.26 -7.38 -3.98
N LYS A 123 7.75 -6.62 -4.96
CA LYS A 123 9.11 -6.06 -4.97
C LYS A 123 9.09 -4.61 -4.53
N ARG A 124 9.82 -4.32 -3.46
CA ARG A 124 10.00 -2.93 -3.00
C ARG A 124 10.69 -2.10 -4.05
N VAL A 125 10.15 -0.93 -4.30
CA VAL A 125 10.80 0.08 -5.15
C VAL A 125 10.37 1.48 -4.73
N ILE A 126 11.30 2.41 -4.74
CA ILE A 126 11.06 3.84 -4.57
C ILE A 126 11.70 4.54 -5.76
N ASP A 127 10.88 4.87 -6.75
CA ASP A 127 11.33 5.53 -7.97
C ASP A 127 10.97 7.02 -7.92
N GLN A 128 11.96 7.83 -7.58
CA GLN A 128 11.88 9.29 -7.50
C GLN A 128 12.62 9.97 -8.66
N SER A 129 12.90 9.24 -9.73
CA SER A 129 13.63 9.77 -10.90
C SER A 129 12.85 10.79 -11.70
N ALA A 130 11.53 10.77 -11.60
CA ALA A 130 10.61 11.73 -12.22
C ALA A 130 9.32 11.85 -11.39
N GLU A 131 8.54 12.86 -11.66
CA GLU A 131 7.20 13.02 -11.07
C GLU A 131 6.10 12.55 -12.04
N PRO A 132 5.02 11.94 -11.53
CA PRO A 132 4.84 11.43 -10.17
C PRO A 132 5.92 10.43 -9.74
N TRP A 133 6.30 10.44 -8.46
CA TRP A 133 7.06 9.31 -7.91
C TRP A 133 6.24 8.04 -8.01
N VAL A 134 6.89 6.91 -8.20
CA VAL A 134 6.24 5.60 -8.29
C VAL A 134 6.86 4.68 -7.25
N ILE A 135 6.03 4.14 -6.36
CA ILE A 135 6.52 3.30 -5.26
C ILE A 135 5.72 2.01 -5.12
N ASN A 136 6.40 0.98 -4.65
CA ASN A 136 5.83 -0.29 -4.25
C ASN A 136 6.37 -0.64 -2.86
N PRO A 137 5.51 -0.88 -1.86
CA PRO A 137 5.97 -1.18 -0.50
C PRO A 137 6.55 -2.58 -0.33
N GLY A 138 6.46 -3.44 -1.34
CA GLY A 138 6.73 -4.87 -1.19
C GLY A 138 5.56 -5.60 -0.54
N ALA A 139 5.73 -6.86 -0.21
CA ALA A 139 4.71 -7.66 0.47
C ALA A 139 4.79 -7.48 1.99
N ALA A 140 3.65 -7.20 2.61
CA ALA A 140 3.55 -7.05 4.06
C ALA A 140 3.25 -8.37 4.79
N GLY A 141 3.06 -9.45 4.02
CA GLY A 141 2.83 -10.80 4.50
C GLY A 141 4.02 -11.71 4.27
N ASN A 142 3.73 -13.00 4.19
CA ASN A 142 4.75 -14.04 4.09
C ASN A 142 4.88 -14.66 2.70
N VAL A 143 4.13 -14.18 1.71
CA VAL A 143 4.15 -14.70 0.34
C VAL A 143 5.11 -13.89 -0.53
N ARG A 144 6.20 -14.51 -0.97
CA ARG A 144 7.19 -13.91 -1.89
C ARG A 144 7.64 -12.51 -1.47
N ASN A 145 7.95 -12.32 -0.19
CA ASN A 145 8.27 -10.99 0.38
C ASN A 145 9.71 -10.52 0.11
N HIS A 146 10.48 -11.26 -0.66
CA HIS A 146 11.83 -10.90 -1.12
C HIS A 146 12.76 -10.41 -0.01
N GLY A 147 12.93 -11.25 1.02
CA GLY A 147 13.86 -10.99 2.13
C GLY A 147 13.18 -10.55 3.43
N GLY A 148 11.87 -10.51 3.45
CA GLY A 148 11.07 -10.25 4.65
C GLY A 148 9.91 -9.29 4.39
N PRO A 149 8.94 -9.27 5.31
CA PRO A 149 7.79 -8.38 5.19
C PRO A 149 8.21 -6.92 5.31
N SER A 150 7.56 -6.06 4.54
CA SER A 150 7.92 -4.65 4.47
C SER A 150 6.72 -3.75 4.28
N CYS A 151 6.91 -2.50 4.68
CA CYS A 151 6.03 -1.39 4.37
C CYS A 151 6.85 -0.12 4.16
N LEU A 152 6.20 0.93 3.68
CA LEU A 152 6.80 2.25 3.57
C LEU A 152 6.07 3.21 4.51
N VAL A 153 6.76 4.22 4.98
CA VAL A 153 6.18 5.31 5.75
C VAL A 153 6.48 6.62 5.04
N LEU A 154 5.42 7.33 4.66
CA LEU A 154 5.50 8.65 4.06
C LEU A 154 5.26 9.73 5.12
N HIS A 155 6.15 10.71 5.18
CA HIS A 155 5.97 11.95 5.92
C HIS A 155 5.69 13.06 4.91
N ALA A 156 4.46 13.58 4.90
CA ALA A 156 3.99 14.56 3.93
C ALA A 156 3.72 15.91 4.59
N SER A 157 4.30 16.96 4.05
CA SER A 157 3.99 18.34 4.39
C SER A 157 3.83 19.18 3.12
N GLU A 158 3.34 20.40 3.23
CA GLU A 158 3.23 21.32 2.08
C GLU A 158 4.57 21.49 1.34
N ALA A 159 5.67 21.54 2.09
CA ALA A 159 6.99 21.83 1.56
C ALA A 159 7.77 20.60 1.12
N ASN A 160 7.53 19.44 1.73
CA ASN A 160 8.39 18.28 1.53
C ASN A 160 7.67 16.96 1.80
N TRP A 161 8.00 15.96 0.99
CA TRP A 161 7.59 14.57 1.17
C TRP A 161 8.82 13.69 1.32
N LYS A 162 8.85 12.86 2.37
CA LYS A 162 9.95 11.92 2.65
C LYS A 162 9.39 10.53 2.84
N ILE A 163 10.02 9.53 2.20
CA ILE A 163 9.62 8.13 2.29
C ILE A 163 10.71 7.34 3.04
N GLU A 164 10.29 6.55 4.01
CA GLU A 164 11.13 5.61 4.74
C GLU A 164 10.73 4.18 4.40
N THR A 165 11.73 3.31 4.20
CA THR A 165 11.52 1.88 4.06
C THR A 165 11.60 1.21 5.43
N VAL A 166 10.60 0.37 5.73
CA VAL A 166 10.57 -0.48 6.93
C VAL A 166 10.59 -1.93 6.46
N LEU A 167 11.71 -2.59 6.64
CA LEU A 167 11.93 -3.99 6.29
C LEU A 167 12.22 -4.78 7.54
N PHE A 168 11.47 -5.85 7.75
CA PHE A 168 11.69 -6.79 8.84
C PHE A 168 12.31 -8.08 8.30
N GLU A 169 13.14 -8.71 9.12
CA GLU A 169 13.60 -10.07 8.83
C GLU A 169 12.42 -11.04 8.90
N GLU A 170 12.46 -12.08 8.09
CA GLU A 170 11.49 -13.16 8.21
C GLU A 170 11.56 -13.74 9.61
N SER A 171 10.38 -13.91 10.24
CA SER A 171 10.31 -14.61 11.51
C SER A 171 10.64 -16.09 11.26
N VAL A 172 11.72 -16.54 11.87
CA VAL A 172 12.04 -17.98 11.91
C VAL A 172 10.93 -18.64 12.71
N ALA A 173 10.15 -19.53 12.07
CA ALA A 173 9.19 -20.35 12.78
C ALA A 173 9.94 -21.19 13.80
N ALA A 174 9.66 -20.92 15.07
CA ALA A 174 10.20 -21.73 16.17
C ALA A 174 9.55 -23.11 16.19
#